data_8daf8a02e867fd3d8434cc78d84441b6
#
_entry.id   8daf8a02e867fd3d8434cc78d84441b6
#
_cell.length_a   1.000
_cell.length_b   1.000
_cell.length_c   1.000
_cell.angle_alpha   90.00
_cell.angle_beta   90.00
_cell.angle_gamma   90.00
#
_symmetry.space_group_name_H-M   'P 1'
#
loop_
_entity.id
_entity.type
_entity.pdbx_description
1 polymer ?
#
loop_
_entity_poly.entity_id
_entity_poly.type
_entity_poly.pdbx_seq_one_letter_code
_entity_poly.pdbx_strand_id
1 'polypeptide(L)'
;MAALHITVVDDDASVRESMSSLLRSVGHTVDVFGSAEELVAAAALDETDCVITDVRMPGISGLELQRQLALSHPRLPVILMTAHASGADMRLRALRDGAADYLTKPLDEETVLRAVETVERTK
;
A
#
# COMPACT_ATOMS: atom_id res chain seq x y z
N MET A 1 -2.82 -7.96 -19.41
CA MET A 1 -2.78 -7.27 -18.11
C MET A 1 -3.31 -8.20 -17.04
N ALA A 2 -2.47 -8.52 -16.08
CA ALA A 2 -2.88 -9.41 -15.00
C ALA A 2 -3.64 -8.63 -13.93
N ALA A 3 -4.77 -9.16 -13.50
CA ALA A 3 -5.48 -8.63 -12.35
C ALA A 3 -4.67 -8.98 -11.10
N LEU A 4 -4.50 -7.99 -10.23
CA LEU A 4 -3.78 -8.16 -8.98
C LEU A 4 -4.76 -8.27 -7.82
N HIS A 5 -4.33 -8.92 -6.75
CA HIS A 5 -5.01 -8.87 -5.47
C HIS A 5 -4.28 -7.81 -4.63
N ILE A 6 -4.94 -6.69 -4.37
CA ILE A 6 -4.35 -5.54 -3.68
C ILE A 6 -4.95 -5.40 -2.29
N THR A 7 -4.09 -5.21 -1.31
CA THR A 7 -4.51 -4.98 0.08
C THR A 7 -4.26 -3.52 0.43
N VAL A 8 -5.29 -2.82 0.87
CA VAL A 8 -5.21 -1.41 1.25
C VAL A 8 -5.36 -1.29 2.77
N VAL A 9 -4.44 -0.58 3.40
CA VAL A 9 -4.45 -0.34 4.85
C VAL A 9 -4.47 1.16 5.11
N ASP A 10 -5.53 1.65 5.72
CA ASP A 10 -5.67 3.06 6.07
C ASP A 10 -6.72 3.17 7.16
N ASP A 11 -6.47 4.00 8.18
CA ASP A 11 -7.43 4.18 9.26
C ASP A 11 -8.61 5.07 8.88
N ASP A 12 -8.56 5.73 7.72
CA ASP A 12 -9.63 6.57 7.21
C ASP A 12 -10.54 5.75 6.29
N ALA A 13 -11.80 5.57 6.71
CA ALA A 13 -12.77 4.79 5.94
C ALA A 13 -13.01 5.35 4.54
N SER A 14 -12.99 6.68 4.39
CA SER A 14 -13.24 7.28 3.07
C SER A 14 -12.10 7.00 2.10
N VAL A 15 -10.86 6.95 2.58
CA VAL A 15 -9.71 6.56 1.76
C VAL A 15 -9.83 5.11 1.35
N ARG A 16 -10.17 4.22 2.28
CA ARG A 16 -10.37 2.79 1.97
C ARG A 16 -11.41 2.61 0.87
N GLU A 17 -12.55 3.30 1.00
CA GLU A 17 -13.63 3.20 0.00
C GLU A 17 -13.21 3.72 -1.37
N SER A 18 -12.56 4.87 -1.41
CA SER A 18 -12.09 5.48 -2.65
C SER A 18 -11.07 4.60 -3.36
N MET A 19 -10.12 4.07 -2.62
CA MET A 19 -9.10 3.19 -3.18
C MET A 19 -9.71 1.89 -3.68
N SER A 20 -10.62 1.30 -2.91
CA SER A 20 -11.30 0.07 -3.31
C SER A 20 -12.08 0.27 -4.61
N SER A 21 -12.86 1.35 -4.69
CA SER A 21 -13.63 1.66 -5.90
C SER A 21 -12.75 1.84 -7.11
N LEU A 22 -11.68 2.62 -6.96
CA LEU A 22 -10.77 2.91 -8.06
C LEU A 22 -10.11 1.63 -8.57
N LEU A 23 -9.54 0.84 -7.68
CA LEU A 23 -8.78 -0.35 -8.07
C LEU A 23 -9.68 -1.44 -8.64
N ARG A 24 -10.88 -1.59 -8.09
CA ARG A 24 -11.86 -2.55 -8.64
C ARG A 24 -12.33 -2.12 -10.02
N SER A 25 -12.43 -0.82 -10.27
CA SER A 25 -12.91 -0.31 -11.56
C SER A 25 -11.97 -0.67 -12.72
N VAL A 26 -10.71 -0.94 -12.41
CA VAL A 26 -9.73 -1.35 -13.44
C VAL A 26 -9.41 -2.85 -13.37
N GLY A 27 -10.22 -3.62 -12.65
CA GLY A 27 -10.18 -5.08 -12.71
C GLY A 27 -9.43 -5.80 -11.59
N HIS A 28 -8.92 -5.08 -10.60
CA HIS A 28 -8.23 -5.72 -9.48
C HIS A 28 -9.20 -6.18 -8.41
N THR A 29 -8.81 -7.17 -7.61
CA THR A 29 -9.53 -7.51 -6.38
C THR A 29 -8.87 -6.75 -5.24
N VAL A 30 -9.68 -6.33 -4.25
CA VAL A 30 -9.20 -5.45 -3.18
C VAL A 30 -9.73 -5.92 -1.84
N ASP A 31 -8.82 -6.05 -0.87
CA ASP A 31 -9.18 -6.19 0.54
C ASP A 31 -8.75 -4.91 1.25
N VAL A 32 -9.54 -4.47 2.22
CA VAL A 32 -9.25 -3.26 2.97
C VAL A 32 -9.18 -3.55 4.47
N PHE A 33 -8.26 -2.88 5.14
CA PHE A 33 -8.08 -3.01 6.59
C PHE A 33 -7.90 -1.63 7.21
N GLY A 34 -8.40 -1.47 8.43
CA GLY A 34 -8.29 -0.20 9.15
C GLY A 34 -7.00 -0.04 9.92
N SER A 35 -6.20 -1.10 10.05
CA SER A 35 -4.93 -1.05 10.77
C SER A 35 -3.99 -2.14 10.28
N ALA A 36 -2.70 -1.96 10.57
CA ALA A 36 -1.70 -2.98 10.27
C ALA A 36 -1.95 -4.25 11.10
N GLU A 37 -2.41 -4.08 12.33
CA GLU A 37 -2.73 -5.22 13.20
C GLU A 37 -3.84 -6.10 12.61
N GLU A 38 -4.87 -5.48 12.04
CA GLU A 38 -5.94 -6.22 11.37
C GLU A 38 -5.41 -7.01 10.16
N LEU A 39 -4.53 -6.41 9.40
CA LEU A 39 -3.94 -7.09 8.24
C LEU A 39 -3.15 -8.32 8.67
N VAL A 40 -2.29 -8.17 9.67
CA VAL A 40 -1.47 -9.26 10.17
C VAL A 40 -2.34 -10.40 10.72
N ALA A 41 -3.40 -10.03 11.45
CA ALA A 41 -4.32 -11.02 12.04
C ALA A 41 -5.12 -11.79 10.99
N ALA A 42 -5.36 -11.19 9.82
CA ALA A 42 -6.16 -11.82 8.77
C ALA A 42 -5.43 -12.97 8.06
N ALA A 43 -4.11 -13.06 8.21
CA ALA A 43 -3.28 -14.11 7.63
C ALA A 43 -3.46 -14.30 6.11
N ALA A 44 -3.81 -13.23 5.40
CA ALA A 44 -4.11 -13.28 3.96
C ALA A 44 -2.96 -12.77 3.10
N LEU A 45 -1.77 -12.57 3.68
CA LEU A 45 -0.64 -11.96 2.98
C LEU A 45 -0.11 -12.81 1.83
N ASP A 46 -0.22 -14.13 1.94
CA ASP A 46 0.30 -15.02 0.89
C ASP A 46 -0.47 -14.88 -0.41
N GLU A 47 -1.71 -14.41 -0.34
CA GLU A 47 -2.55 -14.22 -1.52
C GLU A 47 -2.51 -12.81 -2.07
N THR A 48 -1.82 -11.91 -1.39
CA THR A 48 -1.74 -10.50 -1.76
C THR A 48 -0.59 -10.27 -2.73
N ASP A 49 -0.86 -9.54 -3.80
CA ASP A 49 0.14 -9.18 -4.81
C ASP A 49 0.80 -7.83 -4.53
N CYS A 50 0.14 -6.96 -3.78
CA CYS A 50 0.62 -5.62 -3.48
C CYS A 50 -0.08 -5.09 -2.24
N VAL A 51 0.66 -4.39 -1.38
CA VAL A 51 0.09 -3.70 -0.22
C VAL A 51 0.23 -2.20 -0.44
N ILE A 52 -0.86 -1.47 -0.24
CA ILE A 52 -0.86 0.00 -0.25
C ILE A 52 -1.26 0.43 1.16
N THR A 53 -0.36 1.07 1.89
CA THR A 53 -0.61 1.42 3.28
C THR A 53 -0.31 2.87 3.60
N ASP A 54 -1.14 3.46 4.46
CA ASP A 54 -0.86 4.77 5.03
C ASP A 54 0.36 4.66 5.95
N VAL A 55 1.18 5.70 5.97
CA VAL A 55 2.37 5.76 6.84
C VAL A 55 1.96 5.98 8.30
N ARG A 56 1.02 6.90 8.53
CA ARG A 56 0.60 7.27 9.89
C ARG A 56 -0.73 6.63 10.27
N MET A 57 -0.65 5.69 11.18
CA MET A 57 -1.83 5.01 11.73
C MET A 57 -1.62 4.81 13.22
N PRO A 58 -2.70 4.78 14.03
CA PRO A 58 -2.59 4.39 15.43
C PRO A 58 -2.02 2.98 15.54
N GLY A 59 -1.17 2.75 16.53
CA GLY A 59 -0.52 1.45 16.71
C GLY A 59 0.66 1.29 15.77
N ILE A 60 0.69 0.19 15.02
CA ILE A 60 1.79 -0.07 14.08
C ILE A 60 1.66 0.88 12.88
N SER A 61 2.72 1.64 12.62
CA SER A 61 2.76 2.55 11.47
C SER A 61 2.97 1.78 10.16
N GLY A 62 2.70 2.47 9.04
CA GLY A 62 2.96 1.87 7.73
C GLY A 62 4.44 1.56 7.50
N LEU A 63 5.34 2.38 8.05
CA LEU A 63 6.77 2.12 7.94
C LEU A 63 7.17 0.87 8.71
N GLU A 64 6.61 0.68 9.91
CA GLU A 64 6.85 -0.52 10.69
C GLU A 64 6.28 -1.74 10.00
N LEU A 65 5.08 -1.62 9.45
CA LEU A 65 4.47 -2.71 8.66
C LEU A 65 5.36 -3.08 7.48
N GLN A 66 5.90 -2.09 6.77
CA GLN A 66 6.81 -2.33 5.65
C GLN A 66 8.02 -3.14 6.10
N ARG A 67 8.61 -2.79 7.24
CA ARG A 67 9.76 -3.53 7.76
C ARG A 67 9.42 -4.98 8.09
N GLN A 68 8.26 -5.19 8.72
CA GLN A 68 7.81 -6.54 9.04
C GLN A 68 7.59 -7.35 7.77
N LEU A 69 6.96 -6.75 6.76
CA LEU A 69 6.70 -7.43 5.49
C LEU A 69 7.99 -7.70 4.72
N ALA A 70 8.99 -6.82 4.81
CA ALA A 70 10.28 -7.05 4.17
C ALA A 70 10.97 -8.30 4.72
N LEU A 71 10.72 -8.64 5.97
CA LEU A 71 11.28 -9.83 6.59
C LEU A 71 10.46 -11.08 6.28
N SER A 72 9.13 -10.99 6.33
CA SER A 72 8.26 -12.16 6.18
C SER A 72 7.89 -12.43 4.73
N HIS A 73 7.75 -11.39 3.92
CA HIS A 73 7.32 -11.48 2.52
C HIS A 73 8.19 -10.56 1.67
N PRO A 74 9.50 -10.89 1.48
CA PRO A 74 10.44 -9.97 0.86
C PRO A 74 10.15 -9.63 -0.60
N ARG A 75 9.31 -10.42 -1.26
CA ARG A 75 8.92 -10.14 -2.65
C ARG A 75 7.62 -9.37 -2.79
N LEU A 76 6.95 -9.10 -1.68
CA LEU A 76 5.67 -8.40 -1.70
C LEU A 76 5.91 -6.89 -1.84
N PRO A 77 5.46 -6.27 -2.94
CA PRO A 77 5.63 -4.82 -3.10
C PRO A 77 4.75 -4.06 -2.13
N VAL A 78 5.30 -3.01 -1.54
CA VAL A 78 4.58 -2.14 -0.60
C VAL A 78 4.64 -0.71 -1.13
N ILE A 79 3.48 -0.10 -1.32
CA ILE A 79 3.34 1.30 -1.69
C ILE A 79 2.90 2.07 -0.45
N LEU A 80 3.62 3.12 -0.11
CA LEU A 80 3.30 3.94 1.06
C LEU A 80 2.52 5.18 0.65
N MET A 81 1.55 5.59 1.47
CA MET A 81 0.77 6.81 1.29
C MET A 81 0.97 7.70 2.50
N THR A 82 1.10 9.01 2.31
CA THR A 82 1.20 9.94 3.42
C THR A 82 0.38 11.21 3.17
N ALA A 83 -0.24 11.71 4.23
CA ALA A 83 -0.98 12.98 4.18
C ALA A 83 -0.04 14.19 4.19
N HIS A 84 1.20 13.97 4.61
CA HIS A 84 2.18 15.05 4.70
C HIS A 84 3.35 14.79 3.77
N ALA A 85 3.66 15.77 2.94
CA ALA A 85 4.92 15.79 2.23
C ALA A 85 6.02 15.99 3.28
N SER A 86 6.43 14.92 3.94
CA SER A 86 7.45 14.99 4.98
C SER A 86 8.84 15.03 4.40
N GLY A 87 8.96 15.77 3.31
CA GLY A 87 10.24 16.04 2.72
C GLY A 87 10.83 14.87 1.93
N ALA A 88 11.85 15.22 1.15
CA ALA A 88 12.56 14.27 0.30
C ALA A 88 13.22 13.16 1.12
N ASP A 89 13.61 13.45 2.37
CA ASP A 89 14.31 12.48 3.20
C ASP A 89 13.48 11.25 3.54
N MET A 90 12.21 11.44 3.88
CA MET A 90 11.35 10.31 4.23
C MET A 90 11.05 9.46 3.00
N ARG A 91 10.86 10.09 1.86
CA ARG A 91 10.66 9.38 0.60
C ARG A 91 11.89 8.53 0.25
N LEU A 92 13.08 9.13 0.32
CA LEU A 92 14.33 8.42 0.04
C LEU A 92 14.53 7.25 1.00
N ARG A 93 14.24 7.47 2.29
CA ARG A 93 14.36 6.42 3.29
C ARG A 93 13.41 5.26 3.00
N ALA A 94 12.15 5.56 2.68
CA ALA A 94 11.16 4.53 2.36
C ALA A 94 11.58 3.71 1.14
N LEU A 95 12.04 4.37 0.08
CA LEU A 95 12.47 3.69 -1.13
C LEU A 95 13.73 2.87 -0.89
N ARG A 96 14.66 3.40 -0.08
CA ARG A 96 15.88 2.68 0.31
C ARG A 96 15.56 1.42 1.11
N ASP A 97 14.53 1.48 1.94
CA ASP A 97 14.09 0.33 2.75
C ASP A 97 13.24 -0.65 1.95
N GLY A 98 13.07 -0.41 0.65
CA GLY A 98 12.44 -1.36 -0.25
C GLY A 98 11.01 -1.07 -0.65
N ALA A 99 10.46 0.11 -0.33
CA ALA A 99 9.12 0.46 -0.78
C ALA A 99 9.08 0.54 -2.30
N ALA A 100 8.01 0.01 -2.90
CA ALA A 100 7.83 0.06 -4.35
C ALA A 100 7.54 1.49 -4.82
N ASP A 101 6.80 2.26 -4.02
CA ASP A 101 6.53 3.66 -4.32
C ASP A 101 6.12 4.39 -3.03
N TYR A 102 6.04 5.71 -3.11
CA TYR A 102 5.69 6.57 -1.99
C TYR A 102 4.81 7.70 -2.52
N LEU A 103 3.53 7.68 -2.16
CA LEU A 103 2.53 8.59 -2.69
C LEU A 103 2.11 9.62 -1.64
N THR A 104 1.82 10.84 -2.07
CA THR A 104 1.38 11.92 -1.19
C THR A 104 -0.11 12.18 -1.37
N LYS A 105 -0.85 12.27 -0.27
CA LYS A 105 -2.27 12.63 -0.31
C LYS A 105 -2.44 14.14 -0.51
N PRO A 106 -3.51 14.61 -1.16
CA PRO A 106 -4.62 13.81 -1.69
C PRO A 106 -4.17 13.00 -2.91
N LEU A 107 -4.66 11.76 -2.99
CA LEU A 107 -4.23 10.85 -4.03
C LEU A 107 -4.95 11.16 -5.34
N ASP A 108 -4.16 11.27 -6.39
CA ASP A 108 -4.64 11.41 -7.75
C ASP A 108 -4.83 10.01 -8.35
N GLU A 109 -5.98 9.76 -8.99
CA GLU A 109 -6.28 8.45 -9.56
C GLU A 109 -5.19 7.98 -10.52
N GLU A 110 -4.74 8.87 -11.39
CA GLU A 110 -3.71 8.55 -12.36
C GLU A 110 -2.40 8.13 -11.69
N THR A 111 -2.02 8.83 -10.61
CA THR A 111 -0.80 8.52 -9.86
C THR A 111 -0.90 7.14 -9.21
N VAL A 112 -2.04 6.84 -8.61
CA VAL A 112 -2.28 5.52 -7.98
C VAL A 112 -2.22 4.41 -9.02
N LEU A 113 -2.91 4.58 -10.13
CA LEU A 113 -2.94 3.56 -11.18
C LEU A 113 -1.58 3.33 -11.80
N ARG A 114 -0.78 4.40 -11.94
CA ARG A 114 0.57 4.28 -12.47
C ARG A 114 1.48 3.49 -11.52
N ALA A 115 1.36 3.73 -10.22
CA ALA A 115 2.13 2.99 -9.22
C ALA A 115 1.78 1.50 -9.27
N VAL A 116 0.49 1.18 -9.39
CA VAL A 116 0.04 -0.21 -9.47
C VAL A 116 0.50 -0.86 -10.78
N GLU A 117 0.48 -0.13 -11.90
CA GLU A 117 1.00 -0.64 -13.17
C GLU A 117 2.47 -1.02 -13.06
N THR A 118 3.25 -0.22 -12.34
CA THR A 118 4.67 -0.52 -12.13
C THR A 118 4.82 -1.86 -11.40
N VAL A 119 3.97 -2.13 -10.41
CA VAL A 119 3.98 -3.42 -9.71
C VAL A 119 3.61 -4.56 -10.66
N GLU A 120 2.60 -4.37 -11.50
CA GLU A 120 2.21 -5.39 -12.49
C GLU A 120 3.37 -5.78 -13.40
N ARG A 121 4.15 -4.79 -13.84
CA ARG A 121 5.26 -5.02 -14.78
C ARG A 121 6.43 -5.78 -14.15
N THR A 122 6.57 -5.73 -12.84
CA THR A 122 7.67 -6.39 -12.15
C THR A 122 7.33 -7.80 -11.67
N LYS A 123 6.13 -8.24 -11.91
CA LYS A 123 5.67 -9.58 -11.49
C LYS A 123 5.87 -10.66 -12.56
#